data_b7c037b0776fb33d12b91b2d0b6fdcd3
#
_entry.id   b7c037b0776fb33d12b91b2d0b6fdcd3
#
_cell.length_a   1.000
_cell.length_b   1.000
_cell.length_c   1.000
_cell.angle_alpha   90.00
_cell.angle_beta   90.00
_cell.angle_gamma   90.00
#
_symmetry.space_group_name_H-M   'P 1'
#
loop_
_entity.id
_entity.type
_entity.pdbx_description
1 polymer ?
#
loop_
_entity_poly.entity_id
_entity_poly.type
_entity_poly.pdbx_seq_one_letter_code
_entity_poly.pdbx_strand_id
1 'polypeptide(L)'
;MSVTKRKRPWIEENIPQEIAESREWHNILSFFLIHSPCKPQSNKRHAIEDIWGAKPWLSARYLKRQLNLAITGIDQCPLKKAKNIHELDSELSSANIDGQDFYLKPDRQIAVFTEISGNGNSSVYMSFFYHLRNSLAHARFGFTHNSKGEYVLIFEDGRSKGQDEFEVKARGLIKLESLSNIIETIEAGPSRLPDIESPILGAIENGINTKKKIIQETKIPKEDWAIYSQILRKEKKIVSNNKKWFLVDKNQTSQNKPNAK
;
A
#
# COMPACT_ATOMS: atom_id res chain seq x y z
N MET A 1 -2.12 -32.50 1.11
CA MET A 1 -0.78 -31.86 1.02
C MET A 1 -0.96 -30.37 1.23
N SER A 2 -0.08 -29.73 2.00
CA SER A 2 -0.12 -28.27 2.13
C SER A 2 0.23 -27.65 0.79
N VAL A 3 -0.56 -26.68 0.35
CA VAL A 3 -0.36 -25.91 -0.91
C VAL A 3 0.96 -25.14 -0.86
N THR A 4 1.39 -24.76 0.34
CA THR A 4 2.58 -23.95 0.56
C THR A 4 3.88 -24.77 0.57
N LYS A 5 3.83 -26.10 0.53
CA LYS A 5 5.04 -26.96 0.53
C LYS A 5 5.09 -27.86 -0.68
N ARG A 6 6.10 -27.69 -1.53
CA ARG A 6 6.29 -28.47 -2.77
C ARG A 6 7.75 -28.47 -3.23
N LYS A 7 8.04 -29.24 -4.29
CA LYS A 7 9.42 -29.42 -4.76
C LYS A 7 10.02 -28.21 -5.48
N ARG A 8 9.19 -27.43 -6.20
CA ARG A 8 9.66 -26.27 -7.00
C ARG A 8 8.56 -25.21 -7.14
N PRO A 9 8.89 -23.96 -7.49
CA PRO A 9 7.89 -22.97 -7.86
C PRO A 9 7.05 -23.44 -9.04
N TRP A 10 5.81 -22.94 -9.13
CA TRP A 10 4.93 -23.21 -10.28
C TRP A 10 5.08 -22.15 -11.36
N ILE A 11 5.51 -20.95 -10.97
CA ILE A 11 5.69 -19.84 -11.89
C ILE A 11 7.17 -19.75 -12.25
N GLU A 12 7.45 -19.75 -13.52
CA GLU A 12 8.74 -19.44 -14.14
C GLU A 12 8.57 -18.21 -15.02
N GLU A 13 9.65 -17.47 -15.25
CA GLU A 13 9.63 -16.25 -16.03
C GLU A 13 9.08 -16.53 -17.45
N ASN A 14 8.03 -15.76 -17.79
CA ASN A 14 7.46 -15.73 -19.12
C ASN A 14 6.99 -14.32 -19.42
N ILE A 15 7.76 -13.60 -20.24
CA ILE A 15 7.49 -12.21 -20.60
C ILE A 15 7.21 -12.15 -22.10
N PRO A 16 5.99 -11.77 -22.53
CA PRO A 16 5.70 -11.48 -23.93
C PRO A 16 6.64 -10.38 -24.46
N GLN A 17 7.06 -10.48 -25.72
CA GLN A 17 8.03 -9.54 -26.30
C GLN A 17 7.53 -8.09 -26.20
N GLU A 18 6.26 -7.84 -26.51
CA GLU A 18 5.65 -6.52 -26.42
C GLU A 18 5.67 -5.92 -24.99
N ILE A 19 5.60 -6.77 -23.95
CA ILE A 19 5.77 -6.33 -22.56
C ILE A 19 7.23 -6.06 -22.27
N ALA A 20 8.12 -6.98 -22.66
CA ALA A 20 9.56 -6.83 -22.42
C ALA A 20 10.11 -5.53 -23.02
N GLU A 21 9.58 -5.07 -24.14
CA GLU A 21 9.96 -3.84 -24.83
C GLU A 21 9.19 -2.60 -24.32
N SER A 22 8.15 -2.78 -23.49
CA SER A 22 7.31 -1.68 -23.04
C SER A 22 7.98 -0.80 -22.01
N ARG A 23 7.82 0.53 -22.13
CA ARG A 23 8.27 1.50 -21.12
C ARG A 23 7.60 1.27 -19.77
N GLU A 24 6.34 0.85 -19.79
CA GLU A 24 5.56 0.56 -18.58
C GLU A 24 6.23 -0.54 -17.75
N TRP A 25 6.62 -1.64 -18.39
CA TRP A 25 7.30 -2.74 -17.71
C TRP A 25 8.68 -2.33 -17.15
N HIS A 26 9.46 -1.58 -17.93
CA HIS A 26 10.73 -1.05 -17.47
C HIS A 26 10.58 -0.13 -16.24
N ASN A 27 9.54 0.69 -16.19
CA ASN A 27 9.23 1.53 -15.03
C ASN A 27 8.89 0.66 -13.80
N ILE A 28 8.07 -0.39 -13.98
CA ILE A 28 7.71 -1.32 -12.91
C ILE A 28 8.96 -2.02 -12.35
N LEU A 29 9.81 -2.57 -13.21
CA LEU A 29 11.07 -3.20 -12.79
C LEU A 29 11.98 -2.21 -12.07
N SER A 30 12.16 -1.02 -12.62
CA SER A 30 12.97 0.04 -12.00
C SER A 30 12.45 0.39 -10.62
N PHE A 31 11.15 0.60 -10.46
CA PHE A 31 10.54 0.94 -9.18
C PHE A 31 10.72 -0.17 -8.14
N PHE A 32 10.38 -1.41 -8.47
CA PHE A 32 10.42 -2.50 -7.49
C PHE A 32 11.82 -3.04 -7.21
N LEU A 33 12.70 -3.09 -8.20
CA LEU A 33 14.03 -3.71 -8.05
C LEU A 33 15.12 -2.69 -7.72
N ILE A 34 15.09 -1.49 -8.31
CA ILE A 34 16.16 -0.48 -8.16
C ILE A 34 15.80 0.50 -7.04
N HIS A 35 14.64 1.15 -7.14
CA HIS A 35 14.20 2.14 -6.14
C HIS A 35 13.61 1.50 -4.88
N SER A 36 13.21 0.26 -4.96
CA SER A 36 12.63 -0.60 -3.93
C SER A 36 11.67 0.13 -2.98
N PRO A 37 10.37 -0.05 -3.10
CA PRO A 37 9.38 0.57 -2.22
C PRO A 37 9.44 0.01 -0.78
N CYS A 38 10.12 -1.11 -0.56
CA CYS A 38 10.32 -1.74 0.74
C CYS A 38 11.80 -1.69 1.16
N LYS A 39 12.06 -1.57 2.47
CA LYS A 39 13.43 -1.55 3.00
C LYS A 39 14.17 -2.83 2.61
N PRO A 40 15.31 -2.74 1.90
CA PRO A 40 16.27 -3.82 1.91
C PRO A 40 16.78 -4.00 3.35
N GLN A 41 17.35 -5.14 3.68
CA GLN A 41 17.98 -5.40 5.00
C GLN A 41 19.14 -4.41 5.35
N SER A 42 19.59 -3.62 4.39
CA SER A 42 20.53 -2.51 4.59
C SER A 42 19.77 -1.24 4.99
N ASN A 43 20.33 -0.42 5.89
CA ASN A 43 19.76 0.83 6.42
C ASN A 43 19.46 1.94 5.39
N LYS A 44 19.31 1.62 4.12
CA LYS A 44 18.94 2.59 3.07
C LYS A 44 17.45 2.90 3.14
N ARG A 45 17.09 4.16 2.91
CA ARG A 45 15.71 4.59 2.74
C ARG A 45 15.09 3.87 1.54
N HIS A 46 13.79 3.69 1.57
CA HIS A 46 13.01 3.20 0.43
C HIS A 46 12.20 4.34 -0.19
N ALA A 47 11.79 4.18 -1.46
CA ALA A 47 11.12 5.23 -2.23
C ALA A 47 9.91 5.87 -1.51
N ILE A 48 9.12 5.08 -0.78
CA ILE A 48 7.98 5.61 -0.03
C ILE A 48 8.42 6.55 1.11
N GLU A 49 9.49 6.22 1.85
CA GLU A 49 10.01 7.10 2.91
C GLU A 49 10.65 8.36 2.35
N ASP A 50 11.28 8.28 1.18
CA ASP A 50 11.90 9.44 0.54
C ASP A 50 10.85 10.44 0.05
N ILE A 51 9.72 9.95 -0.48
CA ILE A 51 8.65 10.78 -1.03
C ILE A 51 7.66 11.22 0.05
N TRP A 52 7.30 10.31 0.98
CA TRP A 52 6.24 10.50 1.97
C TRP A 52 6.75 10.80 3.38
N GLY A 53 8.09 10.80 3.59
CA GLY A 53 8.74 11.04 4.86
C GLY A 53 8.82 9.81 5.78
N ALA A 54 9.55 9.94 6.89
CA ALA A 54 9.97 8.83 7.76
C ALA A 54 8.83 8.04 8.44
N LYS A 55 7.59 8.49 8.33
CA LYS A 55 6.41 7.79 8.89
C LYS A 55 5.23 7.85 7.91
N PRO A 56 5.40 7.36 6.68
CA PRO A 56 4.39 7.48 5.64
C PRO A 56 3.04 6.88 6.08
N TRP A 57 3.07 5.83 6.89
CA TRP A 57 1.88 5.09 7.33
C TRP A 57 1.12 5.70 8.50
N LEU A 58 1.63 6.74 9.16
CA LEU A 58 0.88 7.54 10.14
C LEU A 58 0.03 8.62 9.48
N SER A 59 0.49 9.15 8.34
CA SER A 59 -0.30 9.97 7.42
C SER A 59 -1.11 9.11 6.43
N ALA A 60 -1.02 7.82 6.51
CA ALA A 60 -1.17 6.81 5.47
C ALA A 60 -2.47 6.04 5.43
N ARG A 61 -3.49 6.38 6.19
CA ARG A 61 -4.83 5.91 5.79
C ARG A 61 -5.18 6.43 4.41
N TYR A 62 -4.72 7.63 4.08
CA TYR A 62 -4.91 8.22 2.77
C TYR A 62 -4.11 7.51 1.69
N LEU A 63 -2.79 7.32 1.86
CA LEU A 63 -1.99 6.53 0.92
C LEU A 63 -2.58 5.13 0.72
N LYS A 64 -2.95 4.45 1.82
CA LYS A 64 -3.61 3.14 1.74
C LYS A 64 -4.88 3.18 0.90
N ARG A 65 -5.72 4.21 1.07
CA ARG A 65 -6.95 4.37 0.28
C ARG A 65 -6.64 4.61 -1.20
N GLN A 66 -5.69 5.50 -1.51
CA GLN A 66 -5.27 5.75 -2.89
C GLN A 66 -4.68 4.50 -3.55
N LEU A 67 -3.88 3.74 -2.81
CA LEU A 67 -3.34 2.46 -3.30
C LEU A 67 -4.44 1.42 -3.51
N ASN A 68 -5.45 1.35 -2.64
CA ASN A 68 -6.62 0.50 -2.86
C ASN A 68 -7.35 0.88 -4.16
N LEU A 69 -7.57 2.18 -4.39
CA LEU A 69 -8.20 2.66 -5.62
C LEU A 69 -7.34 2.38 -6.86
N ALA A 70 -6.01 2.52 -6.75
CA ALA A 70 -5.07 2.20 -7.82
C ALA A 70 -5.18 0.73 -8.27
N ILE A 71 -5.39 -0.21 -7.33
CA ILE A 71 -5.50 -1.65 -7.65
C ILE A 71 -6.88 -2.02 -8.20
N THR A 72 -7.94 -1.51 -7.60
CA THR A 72 -9.30 -2.04 -7.86
C THR A 72 -10.22 -1.08 -8.59
N GLY A 73 -9.91 0.21 -8.59
CA GLY A 73 -10.83 1.27 -8.99
C GLY A 73 -12.02 1.46 -8.04
N ILE A 74 -12.12 0.66 -6.97
CA ILE A 74 -13.13 0.71 -5.92
C ILE A 74 -12.48 0.52 -4.55
N ASP A 75 -13.16 0.91 -3.47
CA ASP A 75 -12.66 0.81 -2.09
C ASP A 75 -12.55 -0.65 -1.54
N GLN A 76 -12.30 -1.61 -2.40
CA GLN A 76 -12.02 -2.99 -2.04
C GLN A 76 -10.55 -3.30 -2.22
N CYS A 77 -9.91 -3.83 -1.19
CA CYS A 77 -8.52 -4.24 -1.25
C CYS A 77 -8.44 -5.74 -1.54
N PRO A 78 -7.94 -6.15 -2.72
CA PRO A 78 -7.75 -7.56 -3.05
C PRO A 78 -6.53 -8.16 -2.35
N LEU A 79 -5.86 -7.38 -1.49
CA LEU A 79 -4.65 -7.79 -0.80
C LEU A 79 -4.99 -8.45 0.54
N LYS A 80 -4.62 -9.71 0.70
CA LYS A 80 -4.84 -10.50 1.91
C LYS A 80 -3.52 -10.87 2.57
N LYS A 81 -3.33 -10.41 3.81
CA LYS A 81 -2.13 -10.69 4.59
C LYS A 81 -2.40 -11.80 5.61
N ALA A 82 -1.69 -12.91 5.48
CA ALA A 82 -1.69 -14.03 6.42
C ALA A 82 -0.60 -13.86 7.48
N LYS A 83 -0.89 -14.20 8.72
CA LYS A 83 0.07 -14.11 9.85
C LYS A 83 1.10 -15.24 9.83
N ASN A 84 0.72 -16.39 9.29
CA ASN A 84 1.57 -17.57 9.24
C ASN A 84 1.21 -18.47 8.03
N ILE A 85 1.97 -19.55 7.84
CA ILE A 85 1.79 -20.47 6.72
C ILE A 85 0.45 -21.19 6.72
N HIS A 86 -0.09 -21.54 7.89
CA HIS A 86 -1.40 -22.21 7.96
C HIS A 86 -2.54 -21.29 7.54
N GLU A 87 -2.48 -20.02 7.98
CA GLU A 87 -3.41 -19.00 7.53
C GLU A 87 -3.24 -18.70 6.03
N LEU A 88 -2.00 -18.71 5.53
CA LEU A 88 -1.72 -18.55 4.10
C LEU A 88 -2.39 -19.65 3.27
N ASP A 89 -2.26 -20.93 3.65
CA ASP A 89 -2.93 -22.04 2.97
C ASP A 89 -4.45 -21.83 2.91
N SER A 90 -5.05 -21.46 4.05
CA SER A 90 -6.49 -21.19 4.14
C SER A 90 -6.92 -20.01 3.25
N GLU A 91 -6.14 -18.94 3.25
CA GLU A 91 -6.45 -17.74 2.44
C GLU A 91 -6.22 -17.96 0.94
N LEU A 92 -5.22 -18.74 0.54
CA LEU A 92 -5.01 -19.16 -0.85
C LEU A 92 -6.20 -19.98 -1.36
N SER A 93 -6.67 -20.97 -0.56
CA SER A 93 -7.83 -21.78 -0.90
C SER A 93 -9.12 -20.94 -0.94
N SER A 94 -9.35 -20.10 0.06
CA SER A 94 -10.48 -19.16 0.10
C SER A 94 -10.47 -18.21 -1.11
N ALA A 95 -9.29 -17.82 -1.57
CA ALA A 95 -9.09 -16.99 -2.73
C ALA A 95 -9.13 -17.78 -4.06
N ASN A 96 -9.21 -19.10 -4.04
CA ASN A 96 -9.18 -19.95 -5.24
C ASN A 96 -7.91 -19.72 -6.08
N ILE A 97 -6.77 -19.56 -5.42
CA ILE A 97 -5.44 -19.44 -6.03
C ILE A 97 -4.45 -20.45 -5.42
N ASP A 98 -4.95 -21.52 -4.84
CA ASP A 98 -4.19 -22.61 -4.26
C ASP A 98 -3.75 -23.67 -5.29
N GLY A 99 -4.47 -23.81 -6.41
CA GLY A 99 -4.14 -24.73 -7.49
C GLY A 99 -2.98 -24.27 -8.38
N GLN A 100 -2.43 -25.19 -9.18
CA GLN A 100 -1.40 -24.86 -10.17
C GLN A 100 -1.94 -24.01 -11.31
N ASP A 101 -3.24 -24.09 -11.57
CA ASP A 101 -3.99 -23.40 -12.63
C ASP A 101 -4.58 -22.06 -12.18
N PHE A 102 -4.11 -21.50 -11.06
CA PHE A 102 -4.68 -20.28 -10.49
C PHE A 102 -4.66 -19.08 -11.45
N TYR A 103 -3.71 -19.05 -12.37
CA TYR A 103 -3.57 -18.00 -13.38
C TYR A 103 -4.54 -18.13 -14.56
N LEU A 104 -5.30 -19.22 -14.64
CA LEU A 104 -6.33 -19.40 -15.68
C LEU A 104 -7.62 -18.60 -15.42
N LYS A 105 -7.70 -17.88 -14.31
CA LYS A 105 -8.85 -17.03 -13.93
C LYS A 105 -8.43 -15.58 -13.71
N PRO A 106 -7.89 -14.90 -14.74
CA PRO A 106 -7.25 -13.60 -14.59
C PRO A 106 -8.20 -12.41 -14.47
N ASP A 107 -9.53 -12.60 -14.54
CA ASP A 107 -10.50 -11.50 -14.52
C ASP A 107 -10.61 -10.78 -13.18
N ARG A 108 -10.00 -11.33 -12.15
CA ARG A 108 -9.91 -10.71 -10.84
C ARG A 108 -8.47 -10.39 -10.47
N GLN A 109 -8.30 -9.32 -9.72
CA GLN A 109 -7.04 -9.02 -9.05
C GLN A 109 -7.10 -9.55 -7.63
N ILE A 110 -6.05 -10.23 -7.20
CA ILE A 110 -5.90 -10.72 -5.83
C ILE A 110 -4.44 -11.04 -5.54
N ALA A 111 -4.00 -10.76 -4.31
CA ALA A 111 -2.74 -11.27 -3.82
C ALA A 111 -2.90 -11.73 -2.36
N VAL A 112 -2.38 -12.90 -2.06
CA VAL A 112 -2.33 -13.48 -0.72
C VAL A 112 -0.88 -13.72 -0.35
N PHE A 113 -0.47 -13.25 0.82
CA PHE A 113 0.94 -13.28 1.23
C PHE A 113 1.10 -13.30 2.75
N THR A 114 2.24 -13.81 3.20
CA THR A 114 2.61 -13.78 4.62
C THR A 114 3.04 -12.38 5.06
N GLU A 115 2.91 -12.12 6.36
CA GLU A 115 3.52 -10.95 6.98
C GLU A 115 5.05 -11.04 6.93
N ILE A 116 5.72 -9.90 6.68
CA ILE A 116 7.18 -9.82 6.77
C ILE A 116 7.56 -9.91 8.25
N SER A 117 8.35 -10.94 8.61
CA SER A 117 8.84 -11.14 9.97
C SER A 117 9.78 -9.99 10.37
N GLY A 118 9.52 -9.35 11.50
CA GLY A 118 10.50 -8.45 12.12
C GLY A 118 9.97 -7.18 12.80
N ASN A 119 8.85 -6.65 12.41
CA ASN A 119 8.24 -5.50 13.08
C ASN A 119 6.72 -5.67 13.06
N GLY A 120 6.13 -6.23 14.09
CA GLY A 120 4.73 -6.62 14.26
C GLY A 120 3.61 -5.65 13.78
N ASN A 121 3.93 -4.73 12.88
CA ASN A 121 3.05 -3.75 12.26
C ASN A 121 3.43 -3.49 10.79
N SER A 122 3.92 -4.50 10.04
CA SER A 122 4.11 -4.27 8.61
C SER A 122 2.76 -4.00 7.94
N SER A 123 2.67 -2.88 7.25
CA SER A 123 1.51 -2.53 6.44
C SER A 123 1.23 -3.66 5.43
N VAL A 124 -0.05 -3.89 5.11
CA VAL A 124 -0.46 -4.83 4.06
C VAL A 124 0.30 -4.54 2.76
N TYR A 125 0.43 -3.26 2.40
CA TYR A 125 1.15 -2.85 1.19
C TYR A 125 2.66 -3.10 1.27
N MET A 126 3.28 -2.90 2.43
CA MET A 126 4.71 -3.20 2.57
C MET A 126 5.00 -4.69 2.41
N SER A 127 4.13 -5.56 2.96
CA SER A 127 4.25 -7.01 2.76
C SER A 127 4.02 -7.38 1.30
N PHE A 128 3.01 -6.80 0.65
CA PHE A 128 2.74 -7.00 -0.77
C PHE A 128 3.94 -6.58 -1.64
N PHE A 129 4.48 -5.38 -1.45
CA PHE A 129 5.63 -4.88 -2.22
C PHE A 129 6.88 -5.73 -2.01
N TYR A 130 7.11 -6.20 -0.79
CA TYR A 130 8.23 -7.09 -0.50
C TYR A 130 8.13 -8.41 -1.27
N HIS A 131 6.98 -9.07 -1.23
CA HIS A 131 6.78 -10.33 -1.91
C HIS A 131 6.76 -10.18 -3.43
N LEU A 132 6.16 -9.12 -3.97
CA LEU A 132 6.19 -8.82 -5.39
C LEU A 132 7.63 -8.55 -5.86
N ARG A 133 8.37 -7.71 -5.15
CA ARG A 133 9.80 -7.46 -5.44
C ARG A 133 10.62 -8.74 -5.45
N ASN A 134 10.41 -9.63 -4.50
CA ASN A 134 11.13 -10.90 -4.44
C ASN A 134 10.77 -11.82 -5.62
N SER A 135 9.48 -11.88 -6.00
CA SER A 135 9.04 -12.64 -7.17
C SER A 135 9.73 -12.14 -8.44
N LEU A 136 9.79 -10.81 -8.62
CA LEU A 136 10.49 -10.19 -9.76
C LEU A 136 11.99 -10.47 -9.73
N ALA A 137 12.65 -10.32 -8.57
CA ALA A 137 14.08 -10.54 -8.42
C ALA A 137 14.53 -12.01 -8.62
N HIS A 138 13.61 -12.96 -8.42
CA HIS A 138 13.87 -14.40 -8.57
C HIS A 138 13.23 -14.99 -9.83
N ALA A 139 12.78 -14.17 -10.79
CA ALA A 139 12.16 -14.58 -12.03
C ALA A 139 10.98 -15.58 -11.82
N ARG A 140 10.15 -15.33 -10.79
CA ARG A 140 8.99 -16.15 -10.44
C ARG A 140 7.70 -15.39 -10.77
N PHE A 141 7.57 -14.99 -12.00
CA PHE A 141 6.44 -14.24 -12.51
C PHE A 141 6.21 -14.57 -13.99
N GLY A 142 5.05 -14.26 -14.46
CA GLY A 142 4.69 -14.37 -15.87
C GLY A 142 3.51 -13.48 -16.20
N PHE A 143 3.06 -13.50 -17.44
CA PHE A 143 1.95 -12.72 -17.92
C PHE A 143 0.88 -13.60 -18.52
N THR A 144 -0.36 -13.17 -18.36
CA THR A 144 -1.55 -13.70 -19.04
C THR A 144 -2.48 -12.54 -19.40
N HIS A 145 -3.58 -12.84 -20.09
CA HIS A 145 -4.61 -11.85 -20.40
C HIS A 145 -5.89 -12.18 -19.65
N ASN A 146 -6.62 -11.15 -19.23
CA ASN A 146 -7.98 -11.33 -18.77
C ASN A 146 -8.98 -11.40 -19.96
N SER A 147 -10.26 -11.58 -19.67
CA SER A 147 -11.32 -11.64 -20.68
C SER A 147 -11.45 -10.38 -21.54
N LYS A 148 -10.90 -9.25 -21.09
CA LYS A 148 -10.88 -7.98 -21.82
C LYS A 148 -9.60 -7.77 -22.64
N GLY A 149 -8.68 -8.73 -22.64
CA GLY A 149 -7.39 -8.58 -23.30
C GLY A 149 -6.35 -7.74 -22.53
N GLU A 150 -6.63 -7.37 -21.28
CA GLU A 150 -5.69 -6.61 -20.44
C GLU A 150 -4.62 -7.55 -19.87
N TYR A 151 -3.37 -7.10 -19.82
CA TYR A 151 -2.28 -7.87 -19.22
C TYR A 151 -2.41 -7.99 -17.71
N VAL A 152 -2.25 -9.22 -17.23
CA VAL A 152 -2.23 -9.57 -15.79
C VAL A 152 -0.89 -10.21 -15.48
N LEU A 153 -0.15 -9.59 -14.58
CA LEU A 153 1.03 -10.17 -13.96
C LEU A 153 0.60 -11.26 -12.99
N ILE A 154 1.11 -12.46 -13.20
CA ILE A 154 1.03 -13.58 -12.25
C ILE A 154 2.37 -13.66 -11.51
N PHE A 155 2.33 -13.85 -10.19
CA PHE A 155 3.57 -13.93 -9.43
C PHE A 155 3.48 -14.90 -8.25
N GLU A 156 4.64 -15.41 -7.86
CA GLU A 156 4.79 -16.29 -6.71
C GLU A 156 6.10 -16.00 -5.99
N ASP A 157 6.03 -15.68 -4.69
CA ASP A 157 7.21 -15.61 -3.85
C ASP A 157 7.27 -16.82 -2.91
N GLY A 158 8.49 -17.25 -2.63
CA GLY A 158 8.72 -18.35 -1.73
C GLY A 158 10.21 -18.58 -1.50
N ARG A 159 10.49 -19.55 -0.67
CA ARG A 159 11.83 -19.86 -0.23
C ARG A 159 12.12 -21.36 -0.40
N SER A 160 13.25 -21.68 -1.04
CA SER A 160 13.76 -23.05 -1.07
C SER A 160 14.28 -23.45 0.31
N LYS A 161 13.88 -24.63 0.78
CA LYS A 161 14.36 -25.28 1.99
C LYS A 161 15.06 -26.58 1.59
N GLY A 162 16.36 -26.47 1.24
CA GLY A 162 17.10 -27.61 0.68
C GLY A 162 16.81 -27.86 -0.80
N GLN A 163 17.14 -29.07 -1.29
CA GLN A 163 17.08 -29.39 -2.73
C GLN A 163 15.66 -29.69 -3.24
N ASP A 164 14.77 -30.16 -2.36
CA ASP A 164 13.45 -30.69 -2.74
C ASP A 164 12.26 -30.02 -2.05
N GLU A 165 12.46 -28.93 -1.34
CA GLU A 165 11.36 -28.23 -0.67
C GLU A 165 11.33 -26.75 -1.04
N PHE A 166 10.20 -26.33 -1.60
CA PHE A 166 9.88 -24.92 -1.85
C PHE A 166 8.67 -24.50 -1.01
N GLU A 167 8.85 -23.53 -0.14
CA GLU A 167 7.80 -22.98 0.71
C GLU A 167 7.27 -21.68 0.12
N VAL A 168 6.01 -21.70 -0.34
CA VAL A 168 5.32 -20.51 -0.86
C VAL A 168 5.07 -19.52 0.27
N LYS A 169 5.33 -18.25 0.01
CA LYS A 169 5.11 -17.11 0.92
C LYS A 169 4.08 -16.12 0.37
N ALA A 170 3.92 -16.08 -0.94
CA ALA A 170 2.96 -15.22 -1.58
C ALA A 170 2.57 -15.76 -2.96
N ARG A 171 1.37 -15.41 -3.39
CA ARG A 171 0.86 -15.64 -4.73
C ARG A 171 -0.13 -14.55 -5.11
N GLY A 172 -0.14 -14.15 -6.39
CA GLY A 172 -1.09 -13.13 -6.80
C GLY A 172 -1.25 -12.97 -8.30
N LEU A 173 -2.31 -12.24 -8.64
CA LEU A 173 -2.76 -11.85 -9.96
C LEU A 173 -3.03 -10.34 -9.90
N ILE A 174 -2.27 -9.53 -10.60
CA ILE A 174 -2.41 -8.06 -10.59
C ILE A 174 -2.35 -7.55 -12.03
N LYS A 175 -3.29 -6.70 -12.43
CA LYS A 175 -3.23 -6.03 -13.73
C LYS A 175 -1.98 -5.16 -13.82
N LEU A 176 -1.37 -5.15 -15.01
CA LEU A 176 -0.18 -4.33 -15.26
C LEU A 176 -0.48 -2.84 -15.01
N GLU A 177 -1.62 -2.36 -15.53
CA GLU A 177 -2.13 -1.01 -15.30
C GLU A 177 -2.26 -0.68 -13.80
N SER A 178 -2.72 -1.63 -12.97
CA SER A 178 -2.82 -1.39 -11.51
C SER A 178 -1.46 -1.21 -10.85
N LEU A 179 -0.42 -1.89 -11.32
CA LEU A 179 0.95 -1.68 -10.84
C LEU A 179 1.47 -0.30 -11.24
N SER A 180 1.22 0.14 -12.47
CA SER A 180 1.55 1.48 -12.94
C SER A 180 0.85 2.55 -12.10
N ASN A 181 -0.45 2.39 -11.85
CA ASN A 181 -1.23 3.31 -11.01
C ASN A 181 -0.73 3.35 -9.55
N ILE A 182 -0.27 2.23 -8.99
CA ILE A 182 0.38 2.18 -7.67
C ILE A 182 1.65 3.03 -7.68
N ILE A 183 2.51 2.86 -8.67
CA ILE A 183 3.77 3.60 -8.80
C ILE A 183 3.50 5.09 -8.91
N GLU A 184 2.62 5.49 -9.83
CA GLU A 184 2.23 6.89 -10.01
C GLU A 184 1.65 7.49 -8.72
N THR A 185 0.84 6.73 -7.98
CA THR A 185 0.27 7.16 -6.70
C THR A 185 1.36 7.41 -5.66
N ILE A 186 2.38 6.54 -5.60
CA ILE A 186 3.49 6.69 -4.66
C ILE A 186 4.39 7.87 -5.07
N GLU A 187 4.77 7.96 -6.34
CA GLU A 187 5.67 8.98 -6.86
C GLU A 187 5.07 10.39 -6.85
N ALA A 188 3.75 10.49 -7.02
CA ALA A 188 3.05 11.76 -6.90
C ALA A 188 3.17 12.38 -5.50
N GLY A 189 3.39 11.55 -4.49
CA GLY A 189 3.54 12.01 -3.12
C GLY A 189 2.29 12.68 -2.53
N PRO A 190 2.43 13.30 -1.35
CA PRO A 190 1.33 13.94 -0.65
C PRO A 190 0.67 15.11 -1.41
N SER A 191 1.34 15.68 -2.40
CA SER A 191 0.85 16.83 -3.16
C SER A 191 -0.40 16.55 -4.00
N ARG A 192 -0.71 15.28 -4.29
CA ARG A 192 -1.96 14.86 -4.94
C ARG A 192 -3.13 14.63 -3.98
N LEU A 193 -2.92 14.83 -2.68
CA LEU A 193 -4.01 14.74 -1.73
C LEU A 193 -5.06 15.79 -2.09
N PRO A 194 -6.36 15.44 -2.19
CA PRO A 194 -7.38 16.46 -2.23
C PRO A 194 -7.19 17.39 -1.03
N ASP A 195 -7.36 18.66 -1.22
CA ASP A 195 -7.27 19.63 -0.12
C ASP A 195 -8.40 19.35 0.89
N ILE A 196 -8.12 18.49 1.85
CA ILE A 196 -9.03 18.17 2.96
C ILE A 196 -8.79 19.17 4.11
N GLU A 197 -7.64 19.78 4.13
CA GLU A 197 -7.25 20.73 5.17
C GLU A 197 -8.07 22.03 5.10
N SER A 198 -8.12 22.67 3.94
CA SER A 198 -8.84 23.95 3.78
C SER A 198 -10.33 23.85 4.12
N PRO A 199 -11.08 22.81 3.69
CA PRO A 199 -12.46 22.63 4.16
C PRO A 199 -12.59 22.48 5.67
N ILE A 200 -11.67 21.75 6.34
CA ILE A 200 -11.70 21.61 7.80
C ILE A 200 -11.45 22.95 8.50
N LEU A 201 -10.40 23.64 8.08
CA LEU A 201 -10.05 24.94 8.68
C LEU A 201 -11.16 25.97 8.45
N GLY A 202 -11.71 26.04 7.23
CA GLY A 202 -12.82 26.92 6.90
C GLY A 202 -14.10 26.61 7.69
N ALA A 203 -14.43 25.34 7.90
CA ALA A 203 -15.55 24.98 8.76
C ALA A 203 -15.35 25.44 10.21
N ILE A 204 -14.15 25.27 10.77
CA ILE A 204 -13.83 25.72 12.13
C ILE A 204 -13.85 27.26 12.22
N GLU A 205 -13.30 27.93 11.23
CA GLU A 205 -13.33 29.41 11.13
C GLU A 205 -14.75 29.96 11.11
N ASN A 206 -15.66 29.29 10.43
CA ASN A 206 -17.08 29.60 10.39
C ASN A 206 -17.87 29.17 11.65
N GLY A 207 -17.17 28.81 12.73
CA GLY A 207 -17.78 28.45 14.02
C GLY A 207 -18.31 27.02 14.09
N ILE A 208 -18.10 26.19 13.06
CA ILE A 208 -18.47 24.77 13.06
C ILE A 208 -17.36 23.98 13.78
N ASN A 209 -17.52 23.80 15.09
CA ASN A 209 -16.40 23.35 15.93
C ASN A 209 -16.58 21.96 16.54
N THR A 210 -17.61 21.20 16.17
CA THR A 210 -17.75 19.81 16.63
C THR A 210 -17.43 18.84 15.52
N LYS A 211 -16.76 17.71 15.85
CA LYS A 211 -16.40 16.66 14.89
C LYS A 211 -17.56 16.27 13.97
N LYS A 212 -18.76 16.05 14.56
CA LYS A 212 -19.94 15.61 13.80
C LYS A 212 -20.34 16.65 12.75
N LYS A 213 -20.42 17.94 13.15
CA LYS A 213 -20.81 19.02 12.26
C LYS A 213 -19.76 19.30 11.19
N ILE A 214 -18.45 19.27 11.54
CA ILE A 214 -17.36 19.44 10.57
C ILE A 214 -17.42 18.36 9.50
N ILE A 215 -17.56 17.08 9.90
CA ILE A 215 -17.66 15.97 8.94
C ILE A 215 -18.90 16.13 8.05
N GLN A 216 -20.02 16.54 8.60
CA GLN A 216 -21.27 16.74 7.85
C GLN A 216 -21.13 17.88 6.85
N GLU A 217 -20.56 19.01 7.25
CA GLU A 217 -20.36 20.20 6.41
C GLU A 217 -19.37 19.95 5.29
N THR A 218 -18.21 19.40 5.65
CA THR A 218 -17.11 19.18 4.70
C THR A 218 -17.28 17.92 3.86
N LYS A 219 -18.25 17.05 4.19
CA LYS A 219 -18.48 15.73 3.57
C LYS A 219 -17.25 14.83 3.59
N ILE A 220 -16.30 15.09 4.49
CA ILE A 220 -15.09 14.29 4.66
C ILE A 220 -15.45 12.94 5.27
N PRO A 221 -14.88 11.81 4.79
CA PRO A 221 -15.03 10.53 5.45
C PRO A 221 -14.56 10.56 6.91
N LYS A 222 -15.25 9.81 7.78
CA LYS A 222 -14.94 9.76 9.22
C LYS A 222 -13.47 9.37 9.49
N GLU A 223 -12.95 8.51 8.64
CA GLU A 223 -11.59 7.99 8.69
C GLU A 223 -10.59 9.11 8.43
N ASP A 224 -10.86 9.94 7.42
CA ASP A 224 -9.99 11.05 7.02
C ASP A 224 -9.97 12.14 8.11
N TRP A 225 -11.11 12.45 8.73
CA TRP A 225 -11.13 13.35 9.87
C TRP A 225 -10.16 12.93 10.99
N ALA A 226 -10.13 11.63 11.33
CA ALA A 226 -9.29 11.13 12.42
C ALA A 226 -7.79 11.38 12.14
N ILE A 227 -7.40 11.41 10.89
CA ILE A 227 -6.02 11.63 10.45
C ILE A 227 -5.71 13.12 10.41
N TYR A 228 -6.53 13.88 9.65
CA TYR A 228 -6.28 15.29 9.44
C TYR A 228 -6.35 16.09 10.76
N SER A 229 -7.26 15.73 11.65
CA SER A 229 -7.29 16.35 12.98
C SER A 229 -6.00 16.10 13.79
N GLN A 230 -5.32 14.97 13.61
CA GLN A 230 -4.02 14.72 14.25
C GLN A 230 -2.90 15.51 13.56
N ILE A 231 -2.89 15.56 12.22
CA ILE A 231 -1.90 16.31 11.45
C ILE A 231 -2.00 17.80 11.82
N LEU A 232 -3.20 18.38 11.71
CA LEU A 232 -3.44 19.78 12.00
C LEU A 232 -3.12 20.19 13.45
N ARG A 233 -3.31 19.26 14.41
CA ARG A 233 -2.84 19.45 15.80
C ARG A 233 -1.34 19.47 15.92
N LYS A 234 -0.64 18.54 15.26
CA LYS A 234 0.84 18.51 15.25
C LYS A 234 1.43 19.74 14.60
N GLU A 235 0.80 20.24 13.55
CA GLU A 235 1.18 21.48 12.86
C GLU A 235 0.75 22.73 13.63
N LYS A 236 0.13 22.57 14.81
CA LYS A 236 -0.38 23.66 15.63
C LYS A 236 -1.36 24.58 14.89
N LYS A 237 -2.13 24.04 13.94
CA LYS A 237 -3.19 24.78 13.22
C LYS A 237 -4.52 24.73 13.94
N ILE A 238 -4.81 23.63 14.65
CA ILE A 238 -6.02 23.46 15.46
C ILE A 238 -5.72 22.96 16.86
N VAL A 239 -6.60 23.25 17.79
CA VAL A 239 -6.59 22.75 19.16
C VAL A 239 -7.97 22.23 19.52
N SER A 240 -8.05 21.23 20.39
CA SER A 240 -9.35 20.75 20.89
C SER A 240 -9.50 21.04 22.39
N ASN A 241 -10.65 21.60 22.74
CA ASN A 241 -11.05 21.84 24.13
C ASN A 241 -12.51 21.40 24.31
N ASN A 242 -12.80 20.57 25.32
CA ASN A 242 -14.13 20.03 25.61
C ASN A 242 -14.88 19.48 24.39
N LYS A 243 -14.20 18.62 23.58
CA LYS A 243 -14.73 18.02 22.35
C LYS A 243 -15.06 19.03 21.24
N LYS A 244 -14.68 20.29 21.38
CA LYS A 244 -14.76 21.34 20.36
C LYS A 244 -13.38 21.64 19.79
N TRP A 245 -13.34 22.06 18.54
CA TRP A 245 -12.12 22.35 17.78
C TRP A 245 -12.05 23.86 17.48
N PHE A 246 -10.85 24.40 17.58
CA PHE A 246 -10.59 25.82 17.40
C PHE A 246 -9.32 25.99 16.57
N LEU A 247 -9.24 27.07 15.79
CA LEU A 247 -7.99 27.48 15.16
C LEU A 247 -7.01 27.97 16.24
N VAL A 248 -5.75 27.70 16.02
CA VAL A 248 -4.67 28.24 16.88
C VAL A 248 -4.38 29.67 16.41
N ASP A 249 -4.57 30.62 17.31
CA ASP A 249 -4.30 32.03 17.04
C ASP A 249 -2.79 32.27 16.90
N LYS A 250 -2.33 32.59 15.67
CA LYS A 250 -0.91 32.82 15.38
C LYS A 250 -0.30 33.96 16.20
N ASN A 251 -1.13 34.84 16.73
CA ASN A 251 -0.71 36.04 17.50
C ASN A 251 -0.35 35.71 18.96
N GLN A 252 -0.76 34.56 19.50
CA GLN A 252 -0.43 34.17 20.91
C GLN A 252 0.89 33.44 21.06
N THR A 253 1.52 32.99 19.99
CA THR A 253 2.79 32.21 20.07
C THR A 253 4.01 33.10 20.29
N SER A 254 3.88 34.41 20.18
CA SER A 254 4.99 35.39 20.31
C SER A 254 5.21 35.95 21.71
N GLN A 255 4.31 35.68 22.66
CA GLN A 255 4.37 36.33 23.99
C GLN A 255 4.91 35.45 25.13
N ASN A 256 5.18 34.16 24.89
CA ASN A 256 5.75 33.27 25.92
C ASN A 256 7.22 32.91 25.64
N LYS A 257 8.10 33.90 25.50
CA LYS A 257 9.51 33.69 25.82
C LYS A 257 9.67 33.97 27.32
N PRO A 258 10.04 32.99 28.15
CA PRO A 258 10.40 33.28 29.51
C PRO A 258 11.66 34.16 29.50
N ASN A 259 11.56 35.33 30.12
CA ASN A 259 12.72 36.14 30.47
C ASN A 259 13.65 35.29 31.34
N ALA A 260 14.71 34.77 30.73
CA ALA A 260 15.84 34.25 31.51
C ALA A 260 16.55 35.43 32.17
N LYS A 261 16.40 35.50 33.47
CA LYS A 261 17.31 36.24 34.35
C LYS A 261 18.37 35.28 34.86
#